data_b4db618779ec91bd5bcbca4b241fd1de
#
_entry.id   b4db618779ec91bd5bcbca4b241fd1de
#
_cell.length_a   1.000
_cell.length_b   1.000
_cell.length_c   1.000
_cell.angle_alpha   90.00
_cell.angle_beta   90.00
_cell.angle_gamma   90.00
#
_symmetry.space_group_name_H-M   'P 1'
#
loop_
_entity.id
_entity.type
_entity.pdbx_description
1 polymer ?
#
loop_
_entity_poly.entity_id
_entity_poly.type
_entity_poly.pdbx_seq_one_letter_code
_entity_poly.pdbx_strand_id
1 'polypeptide(L)'
;MGLHQRYAQLLGDDPQTLSLSKEQEQIRKQLSGLFDGMMRTLYSQKGSEFRIEVLAEPKVQEFINAHAGALDSTFKQVEMSDAMRKRLQRSDYIFSGMKTFHELNEAFPSLLDSNGNRKTFEAFLNDVRKIDNTYNSNYLRAEYNFVQSSAEMAAKWEQFSEDGDRYNLQYRTANDGKVRPEHAALNGVTLPPSDPFWEEYYPPNGWNCRCTVVQVRKSKYPA
;
A
#
# COMPACT_ATOMS: atom_id res chain seq x y z
N MET A 1 1.05 -5.72 -19.64
CA MET A 1 1.82 -4.84 -18.75
C MET A 1 1.80 -5.48 -17.36
N GLY A 2 2.94 -5.93 -16.84
CA GLY A 2 3.00 -6.60 -15.55
C GLY A 2 2.70 -5.65 -14.39
N LEU A 3 2.27 -6.18 -13.24
CA LEU A 3 1.96 -5.39 -12.05
C LEU A 3 3.16 -4.52 -11.62
N HIS A 4 4.38 -5.04 -11.77
CA HIS A 4 5.63 -4.34 -11.53
C HIS A 4 5.73 -3.05 -12.36
N GLN A 5 5.36 -3.06 -13.65
CA GLN A 5 5.36 -1.85 -14.48
C GLN A 5 4.29 -0.86 -14.04
N ARG A 6 3.13 -1.33 -13.56
CA ARG A 6 2.09 -0.45 -12.99
C ARG A 6 2.53 0.16 -11.67
N TYR A 7 3.19 -0.60 -10.78
CA TYR A 7 3.77 -0.07 -9.54
C TYR A 7 4.85 0.98 -9.82
N ALA A 8 5.77 0.72 -10.76
CA ALA A 8 6.80 1.66 -11.15
C ALA A 8 6.21 2.96 -11.75
N GLN A 9 5.18 2.85 -12.60
CA GLN A 9 4.48 4.02 -13.14
C GLN A 9 3.73 4.83 -12.06
N LEU A 10 3.15 4.17 -11.05
CA LEU A 10 2.45 4.82 -9.95
C LEU A 10 3.40 5.49 -8.94
N LEU A 11 4.63 4.97 -8.80
CA LEU A 11 5.64 5.54 -7.91
C LEU A 11 6.38 6.75 -8.51
N GLY A 12 6.23 6.98 -9.83
CA GLY A 12 7.04 7.96 -10.59
C GLY A 12 8.48 7.46 -10.80
N ASP A 13 9.18 8.03 -11.79
CA ASP A 13 10.52 7.62 -12.20
C ASP A 13 11.66 7.95 -11.21
N ASP A 14 11.34 8.43 -10.01
CA ASP A 14 12.32 8.70 -8.96
C ASP A 14 12.02 7.85 -7.72
N PRO A 15 12.61 6.65 -7.61
CA PRO A 15 12.73 6.01 -6.32
C PRO A 15 13.73 6.84 -5.52
N GLN A 16 13.31 7.99 -4.98
CA GLN A 16 14.05 8.58 -3.88
C GLN A 16 14.17 7.47 -2.84
N THR A 17 15.37 6.92 -2.72
CA THR A 17 15.82 6.08 -1.62
C THR A 17 15.74 6.90 -0.33
N LEU A 18 14.52 7.20 0.07
CA LEU A 18 14.24 7.74 1.39
C LEU A 18 14.64 6.63 2.35
N SER A 19 15.67 6.86 3.13
CA SER A 19 16.11 5.91 4.14
C SER A 19 14.94 5.51 5.04
N LEU A 20 14.77 4.22 5.24
CA LEU A 20 13.81 3.70 6.20
C LEU A 20 14.20 4.17 7.61
N SER A 21 13.21 4.40 8.47
CA SER A 21 13.46 4.59 9.90
C SER A 21 14.07 3.31 10.50
N LYS A 22 14.67 3.41 11.68
CA LYS A 22 15.21 2.21 12.37
C LYS A 22 14.13 1.14 12.59
N GLU A 23 12.92 1.55 12.93
CA GLU A 23 11.77 0.66 13.13
C GLU A 23 11.36 0.00 11.81
N GLN A 24 11.22 0.77 10.75
CA GLN A 24 10.90 0.26 9.41
C GLN A 24 11.97 -0.71 8.89
N GLU A 25 13.25 -0.45 9.20
CA GLU A 25 14.35 -1.36 8.84
C GLU A 25 14.28 -2.68 9.61
N GLN A 26 13.86 -2.67 10.87
CA GLN A 26 13.61 -3.90 11.63
C GLN A 26 12.47 -4.71 11.02
N ILE A 27 11.38 -4.05 10.66
CA ILE A 27 10.25 -4.71 9.99
C ILE A 27 10.67 -5.29 8.64
N ARG A 28 11.44 -4.55 7.84
CA ARG A 28 11.99 -5.06 6.58
C ARG A 28 12.79 -6.35 6.79
N LYS A 29 13.65 -6.39 7.81
CA LYS A 29 14.42 -7.61 8.15
C LYS A 29 13.53 -8.76 8.57
N GLN A 30 12.49 -8.48 9.35
CA GLN A 30 11.51 -9.49 9.75
C GLN A 30 10.78 -10.07 8.53
N LEU A 31 10.27 -9.22 7.64
CA LEU A 31 9.59 -9.64 6.41
C LEU A 31 10.51 -10.49 5.52
N SER A 32 11.77 -10.08 5.34
CA SER A 32 12.75 -10.86 4.57
C SER A 32 13.02 -12.24 5.19
N GLY A 33 13.03 -12.34 6.52
CA GLY A 33 13.13 -13.63 7.20
C GLY A 33 11.90 -14.53 6.97
N LEU A 34 10.71 -13.96 6.94
CA LEU A 34 9.47 -14.69 6.68
C LEU A 34 9.31 -15.07 5.21
N PHE A 35 9.87 -14.27 4.30
CA PHE A 35 9.86 -14.53 2.87
C PHE A 35 10.42 -15.91 2.51
N ASP A 36 11.51 -16.32 3.12
CA ASP A 36 12.13 -17.62 2.90
C ASP A 36 11.18 -18.79 3.25
N GLY A 37 10.44 -18.64 4.34
CA GLY A 37 9.42 -19.60 4.76
C GLY A 37 8.26 -19.69 3.76
N MET A 38 7.82 -18.56 3.26
CA MET A 38 6.78 -18.45 2.22
C MET A 38 7.26 -19.10 0.90
N MET A 39 8.49 -18.80 0.47
CA MET A 39 9.08 -19.38 -0.74
C MET A 39 9.29 -20.90 -0.60
N ARG A 40 9.61 -21.41 0.58
CA ARG A 40 9.68 -22.85 0.85
C ARG A 40 8.34 -23.53 0.72
N THR A 41 7.27 -22.86 1.16
CA THR A 41 5.89 -23.34 0.97
C THR A 41 5.54 -23.42 -0.52
N LEU A 42 5.84 -22.38 -1.30
CA LEU A 42 5.65 -22.39 -2.75
C LEU A 42 6.46 -23.51 -3.40
N TYR A 43 7.73 -23.64 -3.03
CA TYR A 43 8.60 -24.68 -3.54
C TYR A 43 8.09 -26.10 -3.24
N SER A 44 7.43 -26.32 -2.11
CA SER A 44 6.87 -27.66 -1.77
C SER A 44 5.62 -28.04 -2.53
N GLN A 45 4.98 -27.09 -3.22
CA GLN A 45 3.80 -27.38 -4.02
C GLN A 45 4.11 -28.36 -5.16
N LYS A 46 3.15 -29.27 -5.41
CA LYS A 46 3.19 -30.22 -6.53
C LYS A 46 2.26 -29.72 -7.63
N GLY A 47 2.69 -29.86 -8.86
CA GLY A 47 1.90 -29.49 -10.04
C GLY A 47 2.62 -28.48 -10.93
N SER A 48 2.08 -28.30 -12.13
CA SER A 48 2.62 -27.42 -13.17
C SER A 48 1.96 -26.04 -13.20
N GLU A 49 0.96 -25.81 -12.34
CA GLU A 49 0.18 -24.58 -12.29
C GLU A 49 0.25 -23.95 -10.89
N PHE A 50 0.31 -22.62 -10.88
CA PHE A 50 0.21 -21.86 -9.63
C PHE A 50 -1.20 -21.98 -9.04
N ARG A 51 -1.28 -22.35 -7.77
CA ARG A 51 -2.54 -22.57 -7.06
C ARG A 51 -2.73 -21.51 -5.99
N ILE A 52 -3.84 -20.79 -6.08
CA ILE A 52 -4.17 -19.70 -5.14
C ILE A 52 -4.32 -20.20 -3.68
N GLU A 53 -4.64 -21.48 -3.50
CA GLU A 53 -4.79 -22.10 -2.18
C GLU A 53 -3.51 -22.03 -1.35
N VAL A 54 -2.34 -21.77 -1.98
CA VAL A 54 -1.08 -21.51 -1.27
C VAL A 54 -1.19 -20.35 -0.29
N LEU A 55 -2.08 -19.39 -0.55
CA LEU A 55 -2.32 -18.26 0.35
C LEU A 55 -2.86 -18.71 1.72
N ALA A 56 -3.53 -19.84 1.80
CA ALA A 56 -4.05 -20.39 3.06
C ALA A 56 -2.98 -21.13 3.89
N GLU A 57 -1.81 -21.37 3.33
CA GLU A 57 -0.75 -22.09 4.03
C GLU A 57 -0.18 -21.28 5.21
N PRO A 58 0.12 -21.93 6.36
CA PRO A 58 0.48 -21.21 7.59
C PRO A 58 1.65 -20.24 7.44
N LYS A 59 2.69 -20.59 6.71
CA LYS A 59 3.86 -19.71 6.49
C LYS A 59 3.56 -18.53 5.58
N VAL A 60 2.62 -18.69 4.67
CA VAL A 60 2.14 -17.60 3.82
C VAL A 60 1.24 -16.66 4.63
N GLN A 61 0.35 -17.21 5.44
CA GLN A 61 -0.49 -16.42 6.36
C GLN A 61 0.35 -15.67 7.40
N GLU A 62 1.43 -16.26 7.90
CA GLU A 62 2.37 -15.60 8.82
C GLU A 62 3.00 -14.36 8.16
N PHE A 63 3.41 -14.46 6.89
CA PHE A 63 3.95 -13.33 6.13
C PHE A 63 2.88 -12.24 5.89
N ILE A 64 1.67 -12.62 5.44
CA ILE A 64 0.56 -11.69 5.22
C ILE A 64 0.22 -10.92 6.49
N ASN A 65 0.09 -11.62 7.63
CA ASN A 65 -0.22 -11.00 8.91
C ASN A 65 0.90 -10.07 9.39
N ALA A 66 2.15 -10.45 9.21
CA ALA A 66 3.29 -9.60 9.57
C ALA A 66 3.33 -8.31 8.74
N HIS A 67 3.09 -8.41 7.43
CA HIS A 67 3.03 -7.24 6.56
C HIS A 67 1.83 -6.34 6.90
N ALA A 68 0.63 -6.88 7.06
CA ALA A 68 -0.54 -6.12 7.48
C ALA A 68 -0.34 -5.43 8.83
N GLY A 69 0.20 -6.14 9.82
CA GLY A 69 0.52 -5.57 11.14
C GLY A 69 1.56 -4.45 11.08
N ALA A 70 2.49 -4.52 10.14
CA ALA A 70 3.46 -3.47 9.88
C ALA A 70 2.77 -2.20 9.34
N LEU A 71 1.84 -2.34 8.40
CA LEU A 71 1.03 -1.24 7.87
C LEU A 71 0.13 -0.64 8.97
N ASP A 72 -0.59 -1.47 9.73
CA ASP A 72 -1.42 -1.03 10.85
C ASP A 72 -0.65 -0.23 11.90
N SER A 73 0.65 -0.50 12.05
CA SER A 73 1.50 0.21 13.00
C SER A 73 1.63 1.70 12.69
N THR A 74 1.48 2.11 11.42
CA THR A 74 1.67 3.48 10.97
C THR A 74 0.59 4.43 11.50
N PHE A 75 -0.59 3.93 11.84
CA PHE A 75 -1.72 4.76 12.31
C PHE A 75 -2.20 4.43 13.73
N LYS A 76 -1.37 3.76 14.53
CA LYS A 76 -1.71 3.46 15.95
C LYS A 76 -2.08 4.70 16.75
N GLN A 77 -1.43 5.83 16.47
CA GLN A 77 -1.61 7.09 17.21
C GLN A 77 -2.68 8.00 16.57
N VAL A 78 -3.25 7.63 15.42
CA VAL A 78 -4.29 8.43 14.78
C VAL A 78 -5.61 8.22 15.52
N GLU A 79 -6.20 9.29 16.02
CA GLU A 79 -7.51 9.26 16.68
C GLU A 79 -8.62 9.08 15.65
N MET A 80 -9.39 8.02 15.79
CA MET A 80 -10.52 7.66 14.93
C MET A 80 -11.44 6.70 15.65
N SER A 81 -12.65 6.49 15.13
CA SER A 81 -13.56 5.47 15.65
C SER A 81 -13.01 4.05 15.49
N ASP A 82 -13.43 3.15 16.39
CA ASP A 82 -13.09 1.73 16.29
C ASP A 82 -13.60 1.09 14.98
N ALA A 83 -14.73 1.57 14.48
CA ALA A 83 -15.30 1.11 13.22
C ALA A 83 -14.38 1.48 12.03
N MET A 84 -13.89 2.71 12.00
CA MET A 84 -12.95 3.17 10.97
C MET A 84 -11.64 2.42 11.04
N ARG A 85 -11.06 2.28 12.24
CA ARG A 85 -9.83 1.52 12.47
C ARG A 85 -9.92 0.10 11.95
N LYS A 86 -11.01 -0.62 12.27
CA LYS A 86 -11.24 -1.98 11.77
C LYS A 86 -11.36 -2.06 10.24
N ARG A 87 -11.95 -1.04 9.60
CA ARG A 87 -12.03 -0.97 8.13
C ARG A 87 -10.65 -0.81 7.51
N LEU A 88 -9.81 0.06 8.06
CA LEU A 88 -8.44 0.26 7.58
C LEU A 88 -7.60 -1.00 7.76
N GLN A 89 -7.64 -1.63 8.94
CA GLN A 89 -6.95 -2.89 9.21
C GLN A 89 -7.37 -4.00 8.24
N ARG A 90 -8.66 -4.09 7.94
CA ARG A 90 -9.16 -5.04 6.94
C ARG A 90 -8.62 -4.72 5.54
N SER A 91 -8.54 -3.45 5.16
CA SER A 91 -7.97 -3.03 3.88
C SER A 91 -6.49 -3.38 3.79
N ASP A 92 -5.73 -3.18 4.87
CA ASP A 92 -4.31 -3.53 4.93
C ASP A 92 -4.07 -5.04 4.84
N TYR A 93 -4.93 -5.83 5.48
CA TYR A 93 -4.87 -7.29 5.36
C TYR A 93 -5.17 -7.75 3.92
N ILE A 94 -6.21 -7.21 3.28
CA ILE A 94 -6.56 -7.53 1.89
C ILE A 94 -5.41 -7.11 0.95
N PHE A 95 -4.87 -5.91 1.12
CA PHE A 95 -3.73 -5.43 0.33
C PHE A 95 -2.52 -6.34 0.49
N SER A 96 -2.19 -6.72 1.74
CA SER A 96 -1.09 -7.64 2.03
C SER A 96 -1.27 -9.01 1.38
N GLY A 97 -2.49 -9.54 1.39
CA GLY A 97 -2.83 -10.79 0.70
C GLY A 97 -2.67 -10.69 -0.81
N MET A 98 -3.15 -9.60 -1.43
CA MET A 98 -3.00 -9.37 -2.86
C MET A 98 -1.52 -9.22 -3.26
N LYS A 99 -0.76 -8.46 -2.49
CA LYS A 99 0.68 -8.30 -2.68
C LYS A 99 1.39 -9.66 -2.63
N THR A 100 1.13 -10.44 -1.59
CA THR A 100 1.70 -11.78 -1.42
C THR A 100 1.33 -12.72 -2.57
N PHE A 101 0.09 -12.66 -3.05
CA PHE A 101 -0.33 -13.39 -4.25
C PHE A 101 0.55 -13.05 -5.45
N HIS A 102 0.82 -11.77 -5.68
CA HIS A 102 1.65 -11.34 -6.80
C HIS A 102 3.11 -11.77 -6.64
N GLU A 103 3.68 -11.68 -5.45
CA GLU A 103 5.03 -12.16 -5.16
C GLU A 103 5.17 -13.66 -5.45
N LEU A 104 4.23 -14.47 -4.99
CA LEU A 104 4.22 -15.91 -5.21
C LEU A 104 4.01 -16.27 -6.68
N ASN A 105 3.10 -15.57 -7.36
CA ASN A 105 2.84 -15.78 -8.78
C ASN A 105 4.04 -15.38 -9.66
N GLU A 106 4.75 -14.33 -9.30
CA GLU A 106 5.99 -13.90 -9.98
C GLU A 106 7.14 -14.87 -9.71
N ALA A 107 7.19 -15.46 -8.50
CA ALA A 107 8.20 -16.44 -8.12
C ALA A 107 7.99 -17.82 -8.78
N PHE A 108 6.75 -18.21 -9.03
CA PHE A 108 6.37 -19.55 -9.47
C PHE A 108 7.12 -20.04 -10.72
N PRO A 109 7.28 -19.25 -11.81
CA PRO A 109 8.04 -19.70 -12.98
C PRO A 109 9.51 -20.00 -12.67
N SER A 110 10.08 -19.41 -11.64
CA SER A 110 11.47 -19.62 -11.24
C SER A 110 11.73 -20.99 -10.61
N LEU A 111 10.69 -21.78 -10.35
CA LEU A 111 10.82 -23.18 -9.87
C LEU A 111 11.53 -24.09 -10.87
N LEU A 112 11.46 -23.76 -12.16
CA LEU A 112 12.06 -24.57 -13.22
C LEU A 112 13.28 -23.86 -13.81
N ASP A 113 14.23 -24.66 -14.29
CA ASP A 113 15.35 -24.19 -15.09
C ASP A 113 14.96 -24.02 -16.58
N SER A 114 15.90 -23.59 -17.42
CA SER A 114 15.69 -23.40 -18.86
C SER A 114 15.36 -24.70 -19.62
N ASN A 115 15.63 -25.85 -19.01
CA ASN A 115 15.36 -27.18 -19.58
C ASN A 115 14.05 -27.78 -19.05
N GLY A 116 13.31 -27.03 -18.21
CA GLY A 116 12.08 -27.49 -17.58
C GLY A 116 12.27 -28.41 -16.37
N ASN A 117 13.50 -28.57 -15.88
CA ASN A 117 13.77 -29.35 -14.67
C ASN A 117 13.57 -28.52 -13.42
N ARG A 118 13.10 -29.16 -12.34
CA ARG A 118 12.94 -28.50 -11.07
C ARG A 118 14.31 -28.15 -10.46
N LYS A 119 14.50 -26.87 -10.12
CA LYS A 119 15.68 -26.39 -9.44
C LYS A 119 15.80 -26.93 -8.00
N THR A 120 17.00 -26.89 -7.43
CA THR A 120 17.16 -27.03 -5.99
C THR A 120 16.50 -25.83 -5.28
N PHE A 121 16.10 -26.00 -4.01
CA PHE A 121 15.51 -24.89 -3.25
C PHE A 121 16.45 -23.68 -3.16
N GLU A 122 17.73 -23.90 -2.99
CA GLU A 122 18.74 -22.84 -2.91
C GLU A 122 18.84 -22.05 -4.21
N ALA A 123 18.88 -22.72 -5.36
CA ALA A 123 18.91 -22.07 -6.67
C ALA A 123 17.62 -21.27 -6.91
N PHE A 124 16.47 -21.85 -6.60
CA PHE A 124 15.17 -21.15 -6.67
C PHE A 124 15.16 -19.91 -5.76
N LEU A 125 15.56 -20.04 -4.48
CA LEU A 125 15.57 -18.95 -3.53
C LEU A 125 16.47 -17.79 -3.97
N ASN A 126 17.63 -18.09 -4.53
CA ASN A 126 18.53 -17.07 -5.06
C ASN A 126 17.90 -16.30 -6.23
N ASP A 127 17.20 -17.00 -7.13
CA ASP A 127 16.51 -16.35 -8.26
C ASP A 127 15.40 -15.42 -7.84
N VAL A 128 14.68 -15.73 -6.75
CA VAL A 128 13.55 -14.93 -6.28
C VAL A 128 13.90 -13.84 -5.26
N ARG A 129 15.16 -13.75 -4.82
CA ARG A 129 15.62 -12.68 -3.92
C ARG A 129 15.36 -11.27 -4.46
N LYS A 130 15.39 -11.08 -5.77
CA LYS A 130 15.04 -9.80 -6.39
C LYS A 130 13.58 -9.41 -6.13
N ILE A 131 12.68 -10.41 -6.03
CA ILE A 131 11.25 -10.19 -5.72
C ILE A 131 11.14 -9.64 -4.30
N ASP A 132 11.74 -10.31 -3.31
CA ASP A 132 11.80 -9.83 -1.91
C ASP A 132 12.32 -8.39 -1.83
N ASN A 133 13.45 -8.10 -2.49
CA ASN A 133 14.02 -6.75 -2.49
C ASN A 133 13.09 -5.72 -3.13
N THR A 134 12.42 -6.07 -4.21
CA THR A 134 11.48 -5.17 -4.90
C THR A 134 10.27 -4.87 -4.03
N TYR A 135 9.56 -5.89 -3.54
CA TYR A 135 8.30 -5.74 -2.84
C TYR A 135 8.46 -5.36 -1.36
N ASN A 136 9.47 -5.91 -0.68
CA ASN A 136 9.62 -5.79 0.77
C ASN A 136 10.73 -4.82 1.20
N SER A 137 11.41 -4.18 0.25
CA SER A 137 12.37 -3.11 0.51
C SER A 137 12.01 -1.83 -0.24
N ASN A 138 11.95 -1.87 -1.58
CA ASN A 138 11.79 -0.66 -2.38
C ASN A 138 10.41 -0.03 -2.24
N TYR A 139 9.35 -0.83 -2.12
CA TYR A 139 7.99 -0.32 -2.02
C TYR A 139 7.50 -0.07 -0.59
N LEU A 140 8.10 -0.70 0.40
CA LEU A 140 7.65 -0.65 1.79
C LEU A 140 7.48 0.78 2.32
N ARG A 141 8.36 1.70 1.96
CA ARG A 141 8.25 3.10 2.37
C ARG A 141 7.05 3.80 1.77
N ALA A 142 6.78 3.55 0.48
CA ALA A 142 5.63 4.14 -0.20
C ALA A 142 4.31 3.60 0.37
N GLU A 143 4.29 2.31 0.71
CA GLU A 143 3.16 1.65 1.36
C GLU A 143 2.87 2.28 2.73
N TYR A 144 3.89 2.46 3.57
CA TYR A 144 3.73 3.14 4.87
C TYR A 144 3.19 4.56 4.73
N ASN A 145 3.76 5.35 3.84
CA ASN A 145 3.32 6.72 3.61
C ASN A 145 1.87 6.77 3.14
N PHE A 146 1.47 5.85 2.27
CA PHE A 146 0.11 5.78 1.75
C PHE A 146 -0.89 5.39 2.83
N VAL A 147 -0.60 4.35 3.61
CA VAL A 147 -1.47 3.87 4.68
C VAL A 147 -1.62 4.92 5.79
N GLN A 148 -0.52 5.54 6.22
CA GLN A 148 -0.57 6.62 7.19
C GLN A 148 -1.42 7.79 6.70
N SER A 149 -1.17 8.26 5.47
CA SER A 149 -1.94 9.37 4.89
C SER A 149 -3.42 9.02 4.74
N SER A 150 -3.74 7.78 4.35
CA SER A 150 -5.11 7.28 4.25
C SER A 150 -5.82 7.29 5.60
N ALA A 151 -5.14 6.86 6.66
CA ALA A 151 -5.69 6.85 8.01
C ALA A 151 -5.93 8.27 8.56
N GLU A 152 -5.00 9.18 8.35
CA GLU A 152 -5.15 10.59 8.74
C GLU A 152 -6.32 11.25 8.00
N MET A 153 -6.49 10.96 6.72
CA MET A 153 -7.59 11.50 5.93
C MET A 153 -8.93 10.85 6.29
N ALA A 154 -8.95 9.56 6.63
CA ALA A 154 -10.14 8.88 7.12
C ALA A 154 -10.61 9.46 8.47
N ALA A 155 -9.71 9.74 9.39
CA ALA A 155 -10.00 10.40 10.65
C ALA A 155 -10.57 11.81 10.44
N LYS A 156 -9.99 12.60 9.52
CA LYS A 156 -10.56 13.90 9.14
C LYS A 156 -11.97 13.79 8.56
N TRP A 157 -12.23 12.77 7.76
CA TRP A 157 -13.56 12.56 7.19
C TRP A 157 -14.61 12.30 8.27
N GLU A 158 -14.30 11.54 9.32
CA GLU A 158 -15.22 11.36 10.46
C GLU A 158 -15.56 12.71 11.10
N GLN A 159 -14.55 13.56 11.37
CA GLN A 159 -14.77 14.90 11.92
C GLN A 159 -15.62 15.79 10.99
N PHE A 160 -15.34 15.76 9.68
CA PHE A 160 -16.14 16.53 8.70
C PHE A 160 -17.58 16.06 8.64
N SER A 161 -17.83 14.76 8.80
CA SER A 161 -19.16 14.18 8.81
C SER A 161 -19.98 14.61 10.04
N GLU A 162 -19.34 14.79 11.21
CA GLU A 162 -19.98 15.32 12.42
C GLU A 162 -20.41 16.79 12.26
N ASP A 163 -19.62 17.58 11.56
CA ASP A 163 -19.91 18.98 11.29
C ASP A 163 -20.99 19.17 10.21
N GLY A 164 -21.19 18.17 9.37
CA GLY A 164 -22.17 18.19 8.28
C GLY A 164 -21.97 19.37 7.32
N ASP A 165 -23.08 19.93 6.84
CA ASP A 165 -23.06 21.01 5.84
C ASP A 165 -22.78 22.41 6.40
N ARG A 166 -22.26 22.55 7.62
CA ARG A 166 -21.87 23.87 8.18
C ARG A 166 -20.69 24.48 7.45
N TYR A 167 -19.80 23.67 6.87
CA TYR A 167 -18.59 24.07 6.17
C TYR A 167 -18.60 23.51 4.73
N ASN A 168 -17.80 24.10 3.87
CA ASN A 168 -17.35 23.48 2.65
C ASN A 168 -16.02 22.77 2.90
N LEU A 169 -15.71 21.81 2.08
CA LEU A 169 -14.40 21.17 2.02
C LEU A 169 -13.58 21.78 0.87
N GLN A 170 -12.30 21.98 1.09
CA GLN A 170 -11.41 22.50 0.07
C GLN A 170 -10.21 21.57 -0.13
N TYR A 171 -10.00 21.15 -1.38
CA TYR A 171 -8.85 20.36 -1.78
C TYR A 171 -7.58 21.20 -1.75
N ARG A 172 -6.52 20.68 -1.12
CA ARG A 172 -5.23 21.36 -1.00
C ARG A 172 -4.10 20.43 -1.42
N THR A 173 -3.24 20.94 -2.31
CA THR A 173 -1.98 20.27 -2.67
C THR A 173 -0.83 20.79 -1.83
N ALA A 174 0.32 20.09 -1.85
CA ALA A 174 1.57 20.57 -1.25
C ALA A 174 2.12 21.83 -1.96
N ASN A 175 1.57 22.18 -3.11
CA ASN A 175 1.91 23.37 -3.91
C ASN A 175 3.42 23.51 -4.20
N ASP A 176 4.08 22.41 -4.48
CA ASP A 176 5.50 22.34 -4.87
C ASP A 176 5.66 21.64 -6.23
N GLY A 177 6.86 21.70 -6.80
CA GLY A 177 7.18 21.12 -8.12
C GLY A 177 7.07 19.58 -8.19
N LYS A 178 6.72 18.90 -7.10
CA LYS A 178 6.53 17.44 -7.04
C LYS A 178 5.06 17.03 -7.06
N VAL A 179 4.13 17.99 -7.11
CA VAL A 179 2.69 17.69 -7.23
C VAL A 179 2.40 17.28 -8.68
N ARG A 180 1.73 16.15 -8.85
CA ARG A 180 1.30 15.69 -10.17
C ARG A 180 0.37 16.71 -10.83
N PRO A 181 0.44 16.96 -12.16
CA PRO A 181 -0.37 17.95 -12.85
C PRO A 181 -1.87 17.78 -12.61
N GLU A 182 -2.38 16.55 -12.65
CA GLU A 182 -3.78 16.23 -12.39
C GLU A 182 -4.22 16.59 -10.96
N HIS A 183 -3.34 16.46 -9.97
CA HIS A 183 -3.63 16.90 -8.60
C HIS A 183 -3.51 18.42 -8.46
N ALA A 184 -2.57 19.04 -9.16
CA ALA A 184 -2.41 20.49 -9.14
C ALA A 184 -3.66 21.21 -9.65
N ALA A 185 -4.34 20.62 -10.65
CA ALA A 185 -5.60 21.14 -11.19
C ALA A 185 -6.75 21.13 -10.17
N LEU A 186 -6.69 20.28 -9.16
CA LEU A 186 -7.71 20.20 -8.10
C LEU A 186 -7.47 21.19 -6.96
N ASN A 187 -6.31 21.86 -6.93
CA ASN A 187 -5.96 22.75 -5.83
C ASN A 187 -6.93 23.91 -5.70
N GLY A 188 -7.56 24.05 -4.54
CA GLY A 188 -8.53 25.11 -4.27
C GLY A 188 -9.98 24.78 -4.65
N VAL A 189 -10.24 23.62 -5.27
CA VAL A 189 -11.62 23.13 -5.47
C VAL A 189 -12.32 23.10 -4.12
N THR A 190 -13.46 23.78 -4.04
CA THR A 190 -14.24 23.99 -2.81
C THR A 190 -15.67 23.56 -3.05
N LEU A 191 -16.13 22.55 -2.30
CA LEU A 191 -17.44 21.91 -2.50
C LEU A 191 -18.03 21.48 -1.14
N PRO A 192 -19.36 21.32 -1.02
CA PRO A 192 -19.96 20.79 0.18
C PRO A 192 -19.50 19.33 0.45
N PRO A 193 -19.51 18.85 1.70
CA PRO A 193 -19.13 17.48 2.03
C PRO A 193 -19.96 16.41 1.29
N SER A 194 -21.20 16.74 0.92
CA SER A 194 -22.13 15.84 0.21
C SER A 194 -21.89 15.78 -1.30
N ASP A 195 -20.94 16.55 -1.85
CA ASP A 195 -20.68 16.54 -3.28
C ASP A 195 -20.00 15.23 -3.72
N PRO A 196 -20.48 14.58 -4.82
CA PRO A 196 -19.89 13.34 -5.34
C PRO A 196 -18.41 13.44 -5.72
N PHE A 197 -17.88 14.62 -5.92
CA PHE A 197 -16.45 14.86 -6.15
C PHE A 197 -15.57 14.17 -5.10
N TRP A 198 -16.01 14.15 -3.83
CA TRP A 198 -15.24 13.56 -2.74
C TRP A 198 -15.20 12.05 -2.77
N GLU A 199 -16.12 11.38 -3.45
CA GLU A 199 -16.06 9.92 -3.64
C GLU A 199 -14.89 9.52 -4.54
N GLU A 200 -14.50 10.38 -5.49
CA GLU A 200 -13.46 10.08 -6.46
C GLU A 200 -12.11 10.74 -6.11
N TYR A 201 -12.14 11.97 -5.61
CA TYR A 201 -10.92 12.79 -5.47
C TYR A 201 -10.48 13.04 -4.03
N TYR A 202 -11.14 12.45 -3.03
CA TYR A 202 -10.71 12.60 -1.63
C TYR A 202 -9.34 11.94 -1.43
N PRO A 203 -8.30 12.69 -0.95
CA PRO A 203 -6.95 12.14 -0.86
C PRO A 203 -6.79 11.04 0.22
N PRO A 204 -5.74 10.18 0.09
CA PRO A 204 -4.67 10.26 -0.88
C PRO A 204 -5.05 9.64 -2.23
N ASN A 205 -4.71 10.31 -3.33
CA ASN A 205 -4.96 9.82 -4.69
C ASN A 205 -3.69 9.17 -5.24
N GLY A 206 -3.43 7.93 -4.83
CA GLY A 206 -2.28 7.13 -5.23
C GLY A 206 -1.04 7.32 -4.36
N TRP A 207 0.00 6.56 -4.69
CA TRP A 207 1.25 6.48 -3.94
C TRP A 207 1.94 7.85 -3.83
N ASN A 208 2.53 8.14 -2.66
CA ASN A 208 3.24 9.38 -2.38
C ASN A 208 2.39 10.66 -2.57
N CYS A 209 1.06 10.54 -2.60
CA CYS A 209 0.18 11.70 -2.60
C CYS A 209 0.31 12.48 -1.28
N ARG A 210 0.56 13.79 -1.38
CA ARG A 210 0.68 14.72 -0.25
C ARG A 210 -0.43 15.76 -0.24
N CYS A 211 -1.52 15.48 -0.94
CA CYS A 211 -2.71 16.32 -0.93
C CYS A 211 -3.50 16.12 0.36
N THR A 212 -4.26 17.11 0.74
CA THR A 212 -5.14 17.07 1.92
C THR A 212 -6.46 17.79 1.62
N VAL A 213 -7.40 17.67 2.52
CA VAL A 213 -8.66 18.42 2.52
C VAL A 213 -8.78 19.17 3.82
N VAL A 214 -9.31 20.37 3.77
CA VAL A 214 -9.55 21.22 4.93
C VAL A 214 -10.98 21.76 4.90
N GLN A 215 -11.56 21.97 6.08
CA GLN A 215 -12.82 22.68 6.21
C GLN A 215 -12.62 24.19 6.05
N VAL A 216 -13.51 24.82 5.29
CA VAL A 216 -13.50 26.27 5.06
C VAL A 216 -14.90 26.85 5.29
N ARG A 217 -14.98 28.08 5.80
CA ARG A 217 -16.26 28.75 6.03
C ARG A 217 -16.94 29.08 4.70
N LYS A 218 -18.22 28.68 4.55
CA LYS A 218 -19.03 28.95 3.35
C LYS A 218 -19.09 30.44 3.02
N SER A 219 -19.16 31.30 4.02
CA SER A 219 -19.22 32.76 3.84
C SER A 219 -17.97 33.36 3.20
N LYS A 220 -16.81 32.69 3.36
CA LYS A 220 -15.54 33.16 2.80
C LYS A 220 -15.11 32.39 1.54
N TYR A 221 -15.54 31.14 1.45
CA TYR A 221 -15.20 30.22 0.37
C TYR A 221 -16.51 29.57 -0.13
N PRO A 222 -17.26 30.27 -0.99
CA PRO A 222 -18.46 29.68 -1.60
C PRO A 222 -18.07 28.50 -2.50
N ALA A 223 -18.99 27.52 -2.65
CA ALA A 223 -18.84 26.39 -3.57
C ALA A 223 -19.02 26.83 -5.02
#